data_2896326a23240484aa0da0044bf75368
#
_entry.id   2896326a23240484aa0da0044bf75368
#
_cell.length_a   1.000
_cell.length_b   1.000
_cell.length_c   1.000
_cell.angle_alpha   90.00
_cell.angle_beta   90.00
_cell.angle_gamma   90.00
#
_symmetry.space_group_name_H-M   'P 1'
#
loop_
_entity.id
_entity.type
_entity.pdbx_description
1 polymer ?
#
loop_
_entity_poly.entity_id
_entity_poly.type
_entity_poly.pdbx_seq_one_letter_code
_entity_poly.pdbx_strand_id
1 'polypeptide(L)'
;MRGLTVLLGATLVAACSIAHAQAPKGDGVRFDCSQAKDPRACEERRDKMKAARKGARAACEAKRGAEHDECMVKELCAQAKDPAPCEAAGRERMARRERAREACKDKRGEELKACVRANRGAAGGQK
;
A
#
# COMPACT_ATOMS: atom_id res chain seq x y z
N MET A 1 -58.36 43.23 27.47
CA MET A 1 -58.19 42.05 28.30
C MET A 1 -58.03 40.85 27.40
N ARG A 2 -56.83 40.41 27.04
CA ARG A 2 -56.52 39.12 26.41
C ARG A 2 -55.03 38.91 26.56
N GLY A 3 -54.69 38.03 27.48
CA GLY A 3 -53.28 37.66 27.78
C GLY A 3 -52.64 36.85 26.66
N LEU A 4 -51.46 37.25 26.31
CA LEU A 4 -50.62 36.54 25.34
C LEU A 4 -49.56 35.73 26.10
N THR A 5 -49.76 34.42 26.15
CA THR A 5 -48.86 33.51 26.81
C THR A 5 -47.74 33.14 25.80
N VAL A 6 -46.52 33.60 26.06
CA VAL A 6 -45.33 33.27 25.26
C VAL A 6 -44.75 31.96 25.80
N LEU A 7 -44.84 30.89 25.00
CA LEU A 7 -44.17 29.62 25.26
C LEU A 7 -42.73 29.70 24.74
N LEU A 8 -41.75 29.73 25.66
CA LEU A 8 -40.34 29.55 25.36
C LEU A 8 -40.08 28.08 25.04
N GLY A 9 -39.89 27.80 23.75
CA GLY A 9 -39.40 26.51 23.31
C GLY A 9 -37.88 26.42 23.49
N ALA A 10 -37.42 25.60 24.43
CA ALA A 10 -36.02 25.27 24.60
C ALA A 10 -35.59 24.26 23.52
N THR A 11 -34.85 24.71 22.52
CA THR A 11 -34.22 23.83 21.53
C THR A 11 -32.95 23.24 22.11
N LEU A 12 -32.97 21.96 22.46
CA LEU A 12 -31.81 21.16 22.79
C LEU A 12 -31.02 20.90 21.50
N VAL A 13 -29.90 21.59 21.33
CA VAL A 13 -28.89 21.27 20.29
C VAL A 13 -28.09 20.07 20.78
N ALA A 14 -28.46 18.88 20.31
CA ALA A 14 -27.65 17.69 20.50
C ALA A 14 -26.36 17.82 19.65
N ALA A 15 -25.24 18.12 20.31
CA ALA A 15 -23.93 18.10 19.70
C ALA A 15 -23.56 16.64 19.36
N CYS A 16 -23.79 16.22 18.11
CA CYS A 16 -23.22 14.99 17.57
C CYS A 16 -21.71 15.16 17.47
N SER A 17 -20.98 14.70 18.49
CA SER A 17 -19.54 14.49 18.43
C SER A 17 -19.28 13.38 17.44
N ILE A 18 -18.99 13.73 16.19
CA ILE A 18 -18.48 12.78 15.19
C ILE A 18 -17.07 12.44 15.65
N ALA A 19 -16.95 11.34 16.38
CA ALA A 19 -15.67 10.72 16.63
C ALA A 19 -15.07 10.35 15.27
N HIS A 20 -14.15 11.16 14.78
CA HIS A 20 -13.33 10.82 13.63
C HIS A 20 -12.49 9.62 14.05
N ALA A 21 -12.99 8.42 13.79
CA ALA A 21 -12.19 7.22 13.78
C ALA A 21 -11.11 7.46 12.72
N GLN A 22 -9.92 7.86 13.16
CA GLN A 22 -8.74 7.92 12.31
C GLN A 22 -8.55 6.51 11.76
N ALA A 23 -8.86 6.32 10.47
CA ALA A 23 -8.53 5.10 9.78
C ALA A 23 -7.04 4.82 10.05
N PRO A 24 -6.68 3.60 10.47
CA PRO A 24 -5.28 3.28 10.73
C PRO A 24 -4.51 3.65 9.47
N LYS A 25 -3.56 4.60 9.62
CA LYS A 25 -2.62 4.94 8.55
C LYS A 25 -2.09 3.61 8.10
N GLY A 26 -2.36 3.23 6.83
CA GLY A 26 -1.97 1.96 6.29
C GLY A 26 -0.47 1.82 6.38
N ASP A 27 -0.02 1.38 7.52
CA ASP A 27 1.33 0.92 7.73
C ASP A 27 1.47 -0.26 6.79
N GLY A 28 2.15 0.01 5.65
CA GLY A 28 2.60 -1.08 4.82
C GLY A 28 3.23 -2.07 5.78
N VAL A 29 2.80 -3.33 5.73
CA VAL A 29 3.18 -4.39 6.66
C VAL A 29 4.66 -4.21 6.97
N ARG A 30 4.97 -3.53 8.08
CA ARG A 30 6.34 -3.42 8.56
C ARG A 30 6.68 -4.83 8.98
N PHE A 31 7.58 -5.44 8.26
CA PHE A 31 8.07 -6.75 8.61
C PHE A 31 8.66 -6.63 10.01
N ASP A 32 7.91 -7.08 11.00
CA ASP A 32 8.31 -7.01 12.40
C ASP A 32 9.29 -8.15 12.68
N CYS A 33 10.55 -7.78 12.77
CA CYS A 33 11.62 -8.73 13.04
C CYS A 33 11.63 -9.23 14.49
N SER A 34 10.88 -8.61 15.40
CA SER A 34 10.81 -9.06 16.81
C SER A 34 10.22 -10.45 16.95
N GLN A 35 9.35 -10.86 16.02
CA GLN A 35 8.70 -12.18 15.99
C GLN A 35 9.43 -13.19 15.09
N ALA A 36 10.55 -12.80 14.48
CA ALA A 36 11.33 -13.70 13.63
C ALA A 36 12.12 -14.71 14.49
N LYS A 37 12.34 -15.90 13.96
CA LYS A 37 13.18 -16.93 14.58
C LYS A 37 14.60 -16.43 14.90
N ASP A 38 15.13 -15.55 14.05
CA ASP A 38 16.37 -14.84 14.26
C ASP A 38 16.13 -13.33 13.93
N PRO A 39 15.87 -12.52 14.96
CA PRO A 39 15.62 -11.09 14.80
C PRO A 39 16.78 -10.34 14.15
N ARG A 40 18.02 -10.67 14.50
CA ARG A 40 19.23 -10.04 13.92
C ARG A 40 19.36 -10.28 12.42
N ALA A 41 19.28 -11.54 12.01
CA ALA A 41 19.33 -11.90 10.59
C ALA A 41 18.17 -11.28 9.80
N CYS A 42 16.99 -11.16 10.43
CA CYS A 42 15.85 -10.48 9.85
C CYS A 42 16.12 -8.99 9.63
N GLU A 43 16.67 -8.29 10.61
CA GLU A 43 17.01 -6.87 10.53
C GLU A 43 18.09 -6.59 9.48
N GLU A 44 19.16 -7.37 9.47
CA GLU A 44 20.20 -7.27 8.45
C GLU A 44 19.65 -7.45 7.03
N ARG A 45 18.79 -8.45 6.83
CA ARG A 45 18.11 -8.68 5.54
C ARG A 45 17.22 -7.49 5.15
N ARG A 46 16.46 -6.97 6.11
CA ARG A 46 15.62 -5.79 5.91
C ARG A 46 16.43 -4.58 5.48
N ASP A 47 17.56 -4.34 6.12
CA ASP A 47 18.41 -3.18 5.84
C ASP A 47 19.15 -3.34 4.51
N LYS A 48 19.63 -4.52 4.16
CA LYS A 48 20.13 -4.85 2.82
C LYS A 48 19.08 -4.59 1.75
N MET A 49 17.83 -5.00 1.97
CA MET A 49 16.75 -4.75 1.02
C MET A 49 16.39 -3.27 0.89
N LYS A 50 16.46 -2.49 1.98
CA LYS A 50 16.27 -1.03 1.91
C LYS A 50 17.37 -0.37 1.10
N ALA A 51 18.64 -0.73 1.35
CA ALA A 51 19.79 -0.21 0.61
C ALA A 51 19.69 -0.55 -0.89
N ALA A 52 19.39 -1.81 -1.23
CA ALA A 52 19.20 -2.24 -2.60
C ALA A 52 18.08 -1.45 -3.32
N ARG A 53 16.93 -1.23 -2.65
CA ARG A 53 15.83 -0.42 -3.21
C ARG A 53 16.22 1.04 -3.41
N LYS A 54 16.99 1.61 -2.48
CA LYS A 54 17.49 2.99 -2.62
C LYS A 54 18.44 3.10 -3.81
N GLY A 55 19.39 2.18 -3.96
CA GLY A 55 20.30 2.12 -5.10
C GLY A 55 19.56 1.96 -6.43
N ALA A 56 18.63 1.00 -6.50
CA ALA A 56 17.82 0.77 -7.71
C ALA A 56 17.01 2.01 -8.11
N ARG A 57 16.41 2.73 -7.16
CA ARG A 57 15.69 3.99 -7.45
C ARG A 57 16.60 5.04 -8.03
N ALA A 58 17.81 5.21 -7.48
CA ALA A 58 18.77 6.16 -8.01
C ALA A 58 19.23 5.79 -9.43
N ALA A 59 19.53 4.51 -9.68
CA ALA A 59 19.92 4.02 -11.01
C ALA A 59 18.81 4.17 -12.06
N CYS A 60 17.54 4.13 -11.63
CA CYS A 60 16.39 4.18 -12.54
C CYS A 60 15.67 5.53 -12.54
N GLU A 61 16.23 6.58 -11.92
CA GLU A 61 15.58 7.87 -11.71
C GLU A 61 15.16 8.56 -13.01
N ALA A 62 15.96 8.45 -14.08
CA ALA A 62 15.68 9.06 -15.38
C ALA A 62 14.58 8.32 -16.16
N LYS A 63 14.19 7.11 -15.77
CA LYS A 63 13.22 6.27 -16.46
C LYS A 63 11.80 6.51 -15.95
N ARG A 64 10.79 6.22 -16.80
CA ARG A 64 9.38 6.38 -16.46
C ARG A 64 8.55 5.18 -16.93
N GLY A 65 7.39 4.98 -16.30
CA GLY A 65 6.43 3.94 -16.68
C GLY A 65 7.04 2.53 -16.70
N ALA A 66 6.78 1.77 -17.74
CA ALA A 66 7.25 0.39 -17.88
C ALA A 66 8.78 0.26 -17.89
N GLU A 67 9.50 1.22 -18.48
CA GLU A 67 10.96 1.22 -18.49
C GLU A 67 11.57 1.41 -17.08
N HIS A 68 10.95 2.26 -16.27
CA HIS A 68 11.33 2.42 -14.87
C HIS A 68 11.13 1.11 -14.10
N ASP A 69 10.00 0.49 -14.30
CA ASP A 69 9.62 -0.73 -13.61
C ASP A 69 10.56 -1.89 -14.00
N GLU A 70 10.89 -2.03 -15.27
CA GLU A 70 11.83 -3.05 -15.75
C GLU A 70 13.25 -2.80 -15.23
N CYS A 71 13.71 -1.55 -15.23
CA CYS A 71 14.97 -1.15 -14.63
C CYS A 71 15.01 -1.53 -13.14
N MET A 72 13.98 -1.20 -12.38
CA MET A 72 13.88 -1.55 -10.96
C MET A 72 13.98 -3.06 -10.71
N VAL A 73 13.38 -3.87 -11.57
CA VAL A 73 13.46 -5.34 -11.47
C VAL A 73 14.90 -5.80 -11.70
N LYS A 74 15.55 -5.32 -12.76
CA LYS A 74 16.95 -5.66 -13.07
C LYS A 74 17.91 -5.28 -11.95
N GLU A 75 17.84 -4.03 -11.50
CA GLU A 75 18.72 -3.52 -10.42
C GLU A 75 18.53 -4.28 -9.10
N LEU A 76 17.28 -4.59 -8.74
CA LEU A 76 16.99 -5.35 -7.51
C LEU A 76 17.45 -6.81 -7.60
N CYS A 77 17.46 -7.39 -8.79
CA CYS A 77 17.85 -8.77 -9.01
C CYS A 77 19.34 -8.94 -9.32
N ALA A 78 20.06 -7.86 -9.65
CA ALA A 78 21.50 -7.92 -9.97
C ALA A 78 22.35 -8.51 -8.84
N GLN A 79 21.91 -8.37 -7.58
CA GLN A 79 22.61 -8.92 -6.42
C GLN A 79 22.07 -10.29 -5.97
N ALA A 80 21.10 -10.85 -6.67
CA ALA A 80 20.58 -12.17 -6.37
C ALA A 80 21.58 -13.25 -6.79
N LYS A 81 21.58 -14.38 -6.07
CA LYS A 81 22.42 -15.54 -6.43
C LYS A 81 22.14 -16.03 -7.85
N ASP A 82 20.88 -15.94 -8.27
CA ASP A 82 20.43 -16.24 -9.63
C ASP A 82 19.51 -15.10 -10.09
N PRO A 83 20.01 -14.18 -10.95
CA PRO A 83 19.23 -13.04 -11.42
C PRO A 83 18.01 -13.43 -12.28
N ALA A 84 18.13 -14.45 -13.12
CA ALA A 84 17.09 -14.78 -14.09
C ALA A 84 15.74 -15.15 -13.46
N PRO A 85 15.63 -16.09 -12.50
CA PRO A 85 14.36 -16.38 -11.82
C PRO A 85 13.88 -15.21 -10.96
N CYS A 86 14.79 -14.40 -10.39
CA CYS A 86 14.42 -13.19 -9.67
C CYS A 86 13.72 -12.19 -10.60
N GLU A 87 14.29 -11.92 -11.78
CA GLU A 87 13.71 -11.04 -12.77
C GLU A 87 12.36 -11.55 -13.29
N ALA A 88 12.26 -12.86 -13.59
CA ALA A 88 11.02 -13.47 -14.02
C ALA A 88 9.90 -13.26 -12.98
N ALA A 89 10.18 -13.53 -11.70
CA ALA A 89 9.25 -13.30 -10.61
C ALA A 89 8.94 -11.80 -10.41
N GLY A 90 9.92 -10.93 -10.67
CA GLY A 90 9.76 -9.48 -10.67
C GLY A 90 8.74 -9.04 -11.73
N ARG A 91 8.96 -9.43 -12.98
CA ARG A 91 8.07 -9.13 -14.12
C ARG A 91 6.65 -9.66 -13.89
N GLU A 92 6.51 -10.87 -13.36
CA GLU A 92 5.18 -11.42 -13.04
C GLU A 92 4.44 -10.58 -11.99
N ARG A 93 5.14 -10.13 -10.93
CA ARG A 93 4.55 -9.22 -9.93
C ARG A 93 4.10 -7.90 -10.54
N MET A 94 4.86 -7.37 -11.49
CA MET A 94 4.50 -6.15 -12.20
C MET A 94 3.25 -6.36 -13.05
N ALA A 95 3.20 -7.43 -13.84
CA ALA A 95 2.03 -7.77 -14.65
C ALA A 95 0.77 -7.98 -13.79
N ARG A 96 0.89 -8.58 -12.60
CA ARG A 96 -0.24 -8.68 -11.66
C ARG A 96 -0.70 -7.31 -11.15
N ARG A 97 0.22 -6.42 -10.86
CA ARG A 97 -0.11 -5.04 -10.45
C ARG A 97 -0.85 -4.29 -11.55
N GLU A 98 -0.40 -4.43 -12.77
CA GLU A 98 -1.01 -3.77 -13.93
C GLU A 98 -2.43 -4.30 -14.16
N ARG A 99 -2.62 -5.62 -14.17
CA ARG A 99 -3.96 -6.22 -14.24
C ARG A 99 -4.87 -5.75 -13.11
N ALA A 100 -4.36 -5.65 -11.88
CA ALA A 100 -5.14 -5.15 -10.76
C ALA A 100 -5.53 -3.67 -10.91
N ARG A 101 -4.64 -2.85 -11.47
CA ARG A 101 -4.95 -1.44 -11.77
C ARG A 101 -5.98 -1.32 -12.87
N GLU A 102 -5.84 -2.08 -13.95
CA GLU A 102 -6.79 -2.07 -15.05
C GLU A 102 -8.19 -2.52 -14.60
N ALA A 103 -8.27 -3.58 -13.79
CA ALA A 103 -9.53 -4.05 -13.21
C ALA A 103 -10.20 -3.01 -12.29
N CYS A 104 -9.44 -2.04 -11.79
CA CYS A 104 -9.90 -1.04 -10.83
C CYS A 104 -9.86 0.40 -11.39
N LYS A 105 -9.69 0.57 -12.69
CA LYS A 105 -9.46 1.89 -13.33
C LYS A 105 -10.56 2.93 -13.08
N ASP A 106 -11.81 2.46 -12.90
CA ASP A 106 -12.96 3.32 -12.65
C ASP A 106 -13.14 3.72 -11.18
N LYS A 107 -12.29 3.16 -10.30
CA LYS A 107 -12.29 3.46 -8.87
C LYS A 107 -11.37 4.64 -8.54
N ARG A 108 -11.64 5.30 -7.40
CA ARG A 108 -10.84 6.44 -6.91
C ARG A 108 -10.63 6.33 -5.39
N GLY A 109 -9.62 7.03 -4.88
CA GLY A 109 -9.36 7.15 -3.45
C GLY A 109 -9.22 5.81 -2.74
N GLU A 110 -9.94 5.62 -1.66
CA GLU A 110 -9.91 4.40 -0.85
C GLU A 110 -10.51 3.20 -1.55
N GLU A 111 -11.53 3.39 -2.40
CA GLU A 111 -12.12 2.30 -3.19
C GLU A 111 -11.11 1.72 -4.17
N LEU A 112 -10.29 2.55 -4.82
CA LEU A 112 -9.21 2.10 -5.69
C LEU A 112 -8.19 1.27 -4.91
N LYS A 113 -7.79 1.73 -3.73
CA LYS A 113 -6.83 1.01 -2.88
C LYS A 113 -7.37 -0.35 -2.45
N ALA A 114 -8.62 -0.41 -2.02
CA ALA A 114 -9.29 -1.64 -1.61
C ALA A 114 -9.43 -2.62 -2.79
N CYS A 115 -9.88 -2.14 -3.95
CA CYS A 115 -10.00 -2.92 -5.17
C CYS A 115 -8.66 -3.52 -5.60
N VAL A 116 -7.61 -2.70 -5.70
CA VAL A 116 -6.27 -3.16 -6.10
C VAL A 116 -5.71 -4.18 -5.10
N ARG A 117 -5.96 -3.99 -3.81
CA ARG A 117 -5.53 -4.94 -2.76
C ARG A 117 -6.21 -6.29 -2.93
N ALA A 118 -7.53 -6.31 -3.13
CA ALA A 118 -8.31 -7.53 -3.36
C ALA A 118 -7.84 -8.28 -4.62
N ASN A 119 -7.60 -7.57 -5.72
CA ASN A 119 -7.17 -8.17 -6.98
C ASN A 119 -5.70 -8.65 -6.97
N ARG A 120 -4.84 -8.10 -6.09
CA ARG A 120 -3.48 -8.64 -5.90
C ARG A 120 -3.47 -9.97 -5.16
N GLY A 121 -4.39 -10.16 -4.21
CA GLY A 121 -4.48 -11.39 -3.40
C GLY A 121 -5.07 -12.57 -4.18
N ALA A 122 -6.06 -12.33 -5.02
CA ALA A 122 -6.76 -13.37 -5.77
C ALA A 122 -5.86 -14.15 -6.75
N ALA A 123 -4.80 -13.54 -7.26
CA ALA A 123 -3.87 -14.18 -8.19
C ALA A 123 -2.81 -15.07 -7.52
N GLY A 124 -2.73 -15.11 -6.19
CA GLY A 124 -1.77 -15.92 -5.42
C GLY A 124 -2.30 -17.25 -4.89
N GLY A 125 -3.59 -17.52 -5.04
CA GLY A 125 -4.29 -18.66 -4.43
C GLY A 125 -4.49 -19.89 -5.30
N GLN A 126 -3.95 -19.93 -6.51
CA GLN A 126 -4.03 -21.12 -7.36
C GLN A 126 -2.70 -21.86 -7.34
N LYS A 127 -2.53 -22.71 -6.34
CA LYS A 127 -1.64 -23.88 -6.37
C LYS A 127 -2.41 -25.07 -5.84
#